data_e9c6394148251d5355fd14bda9cf3290
#
_entry.id   e9c6394148251d5355fd14bda9cf3290
#
_cell.length_a   1.000
_cell.length_b   1.000
_cell.length_c   1.000
_cell.angle_alpha   90.00
_cell.angle_beta   90.00
_cell.angle_gamma   90.00
#
_symmetry.space_group_name_H-M   'P 1'
#
loop_
_entity.id
_entity.type
_entity.pdbx_description
1 polymer ?
#
loop_
_entity_poly.entity_id
_entity_poly.type
_entity_poly.pdbx_seq_one_letter_code
_entity_poly.pdbx_strand_id
1 'polypeptide(L)'
;KAIQAKGVHVVMKHFALNDCEQDRIGLGVWLNEQAAREVYLKAFQAPVEVGNANGVMIAYTRWGAVWSGGNYGLVTGILRNEWGWNGAIDTDAAPCFDEYVDGGYKNHAAEVLDAGTQEWCLDGVGGHGQWVLQKAKDTDDGHLLELLTEAAISWEYAISRSVVTNGTASNSVIEHVTPYWQTAITAEIAVTGILTAVFFVLLVLSKTKKKAKKQ
;
A
#
# COMPACT_ATOMS: atom_id res chain seq x y z
N LYS A 1 9.97 -16.46 0.89
CA LYS A 1 9.71 -17.75 1.58
C LYS A 1 10.14 -17.72 3.05
N ALA A 2 11.40 -17.34 3.37
CA ALA A 2 11.88 -17.33 4.76
C ALA A 2 11.12 -16.36 5.67
N ILE A 3 10.79 -15.17 5.17
CA ILE A 3 9.99 -14.17 5.90
C ILE A 3 8.59 -14.71 6.17
N GLN A 4 7.93 -15.26 5.15
CA GLN A 4 6.59 -15.82 5.29
C GLN A 4 6.53 -17.07 6.17
N ALA A 5 7.62 -17.84 6.23
CA ALA A 5 7.73 -18.97 7.19
C ALA A 5 7.68 -18.51 8.66
N LYS A 6 7.88 -17.21 8.93
CA LYS A 6 7.67 -16.58 10.24
C LYS A 6 6.28 -15.96 10.38
N GLY A 7 5.40 -16.19 9.42
CA GLY A 7 4.04 -15.68 9.41
C GLY A 7 3.90 -14.20 9.05
N VAL A 8 4.93 -13.59 8.49
CA VAL A 8 4.89 -12.20 8.05
C VAL A 8 4.39 -12.13 6.62
N HIS A 9 3.38 -11.30 6.37
CA HIS A 9 2.88 -11.05 5.03
C HIS A 9 3.93 -10.30 4.20
N VAL A 10 4.25 -10.83 3.01
CA VAL A 10 5.24 -10.24 2.09
C VAL A 10 4.53 -9.68 0.87
N VAL A 11 4.72 -8.39 0.62
CA VAL A 11 4.22 -7.69 -0.56
C VAL A 11 5.39 -7.38 -1.49
N MET A 12 5.34 -7.90 -2.69
CA MET A 12 6.36 -7.63 -3.72
C MET A 12 5.99 -6.38 -4.51
N LYS A 13 6.97 -5.53 -4.81
CA LYS A 13 6.68 -4.24 -5.46
C LYS A 13 7.84 -3.73 -6.32
N HIS A 14 7.53 -2.88 -7.26
CA HIS A 14 6.19 -2.53 -7.74
C HIS A 14 5.91 -3.29 -9.04
N PHE A 15 4.78 -3.98 -9.11
CA PHE A 15 4.40 -4.83 -10.24
C PHE A 15 3.57 -4.02 -11.26
N ALA A 16 4.05 -3.77 -12.46
CA ALA A 16 5.35 -4.10 -12.99
C ALA A 16 5.90 -2.90 -13.79
N LEU A 17 7.12 -3.05 -14.29
CA LEU A 17 7.76 -2.08 -15.21
C LEU A 17 8.13 -0.74 -14.56
N ASN A 18 8.33 -0.71 -13.24
CA ASN A 18 8.79 0.48 -12.51
C ASN A 18 10.31 0.50 -12.37
N ASP A 19 11.01 0.55 -13.50
CA ASP A 19 12.48 0.55 -13.53
C ASP A 19 13.09 1.96 -13.54
N CYS A 20 12.25 2.99 -13.63
CA CYS A 20 12.63 4.38 -13.56
C CYS A 20 11.72 5.13 -12.58
N GLU A 21 12.32 5.76 -11.57
CA GLU A 21 11.59 6.54 -10.58
C GLU A 21 11.26 7.96 -11.06
N GLN A 22 12.03 8.47 -12.04
CA GLN A 22 11.76 9.79 -12.60
C GLN A 22 10.47 9.76 -13.41
N ASP A 23 9.55 10.66 -13.09
CA ASP A 23 8.25 10.80 -13.76
C ASP A 23 7.44 9.50 -13.87
N ARG A 24 7.68 8.54 -12.93
CA ARG A 24 7.03 7.22 -12.91
C ARG A 24 5.50 7.30 -12.90
N ILE A 25 4.99 8.45 -12.45
CA ILE A 25 3.58 8.78 -12.50
C ILE A 25 3.18 8.99 -13.96
N GLY A 26 2.32 8.10 -14.48
CA GLY A 26 1.87 8.18 -15.86
C GLY A 26 2.88 7.75 -16.92
N LEU A 27 4.08 7.29 -16.53
CA LEU A 27 5.08 6.77 -17.46
C LEU A 27 4.56 5.56 -18.22
N GLY A 28 4.48 5.67 -19.54
CA GLY A 28 4.16 4.55 -20.44
C GLY A 28 5.43 3.81 -20.85
N VAL A 29 5.50 2.53 -20.52
CA VAL A 29 6.62 1.65 -20.90
C VAL A 29 6.19 0.80 -22.09
N TRP A 30 6.92 0.91 -23.21
CA TRP A 30 6.65 0.21 -24.45
C TRP A 30 7.70 -0.88 -24.66
N LEU A 31 7.28 -2.13 -24.66
CA LEU A 31 8.13 -3.28 -24.88
C LEU A 31 7.33 -4.42 -25.51
N ASN A 32 8.04 -5.36 -26.12
CA ASN A 32 7.41 -6.58 -26.59
C ASN A 32 7.22 -7.59 -25.43
N GLU A 33 6.38 -8.57 -25.65
CA GLU A 33 6.03 -9.58 -24.66
C GLU A 33 7.24 -10.40 -24.20
N GLN A 34 8.15 -10.72 -25.10
CA GLN A 34 9.36 -11.48 -24.76
C GLN A 34 10.22 -10.71 -23.76
N ALA A 35 10.50 -9.43 -24.02
CA ALA A 35 11.26 -8.58 -23.10
C ALA A 35 10.54 -8.44 -21.74
N ALA A 36 9.22 -8.28 -21.76
CA ALA A 36 8.44 -8.23 -20.55
C ALA A 36 8.63 -9.49 -19.69
N ARG A 37 8.47 -10.67 -20.29
CA ARG A 37 8.51 -11.95 -19.57
C ARG A 37 9.91 -12.36 -19.13
N GLU A 38 10.90 -12.19 -19.99
CA GLU A 38 12.26 -12.66 -19.71
C GLU A 38 13.06 -11.74 -18.80
N VAL A 39 12.73 -10.44 -18.78
CA VAL A 39 13.47 -9.43 -18.01
C VAL A 39 12.63 -8.89 -16.86
N TYR A 40 11.57 -8.17 -17.16
CA TYR A 40 10.87 -7.35 -16.17
C TYR A 40 9.95 -8.15 -15.23
N LEU A 41 9.22 -9.11 -15.77
CA LEU A 41 8.31 -9.95 -14.98
C LEU A 41 9.05 -11.08 -14.26
N LYS A 42 10.23 -11.45 -14.72
CA LYS A 42 11.00 -12.57 -14.16
C LYS A 42 11.34 -12.38 -12.69
N ALA A 43 11.60 -11.14 -12.25
CA ALA A 43 11.87 -10.81 -10.86
C ALA A 43 10.68 -11.06 -9.94
N PHE A 44 9.45 -10.98 -10.46
CA PHE A 44 8.22 -11.24 -9.73
C PHE A 44 7.78 -12.70 -9.80
N GLN A 45 8.04 -13.37 -10.93
CA GLN A 45 7.66 -14.75 -11.15
C GLN A 45 8.25 -15.70 -10.10
N ALA A 46 9.54 -15.63 -9.84
CA ALA A 46 10.19 -16.53 -8.89
C ALA A 46 9.68 -16.35 -7.44
N PRO A 47 9.52 -15.14 -6.87
CA PRO A 47 8.85 -14.95 -5.60
C PRO A 47 7.41 -15.47 -5.55
N VAL A 48 6.66 -15.39 -6.63
CA VAL A 48 5.30 -15.94 -6.74
C VAL A 48 5.32 -17.46 -6.74
N GLU A 49 5.94 -18.06 -7.72
CA GLU A 49 5.89 -19.52 -7.96
C GLU A 49 6.67 -20.32 -6.91
N VAL A 50 7.86 -19.86 -6.52
CA VAL A 50 8.75 -20.56 -5.59
C VAL A 50 8.63 -20.04 -4.17
N GLY A 51 8.50 -18.72 -4.02
CA GLY A 51 8.41 -18.04 -2.74
C GLY A 51 7.02 -18.10 -2.11
N ASN A 52 5.99 -18.29 -2.94
CA ASN A 52 4.58 -18.25 -2.54
C ASN A 52 4.25 -16.93 -1.81
N ALA A 53 4.70 -15.80 -2.38
CA ALA A 53 4.46 -14.47 -1.83
C ALA A 53 2.97 -14.21 -1.66
N ASN A 54 2.58 -13.57 -0.56
CA ASN A 54 1.17 -13.39 -0.20
C ASN A 54 0.55 -12.12 -0.77
N GLY A 55 1.37 -11.13 -1.16
CA GLY A 55 0.91 -9.85 -1.67
C GLY A 55 1.73 -9.34 -2.84
N VAL A 56 1.11 -8.51 -3.64
CA VAL A 56 1.73 -7.74 -4.73
C VAL A 56 1.22 -6.31 -4.67
N MET A 57 2.12 -5.35 -4.75
CA MET A 57 1.77 -3.94 -4.92
C MET A 57 1.98 -3.53 -6.37
N ILE A 58 0.94 -2.95 -6.95
CA ILE A 58 0.94 -2.51 -8.35
C ILE A 58 1.82 -1.26 -8.53
N ALA A 59 2.49 -1.18 -9.67
CA ALA A 59 3.27 -0.01 -10.06
C ALA A 59 2.39 1.13 -10.56
N TYR A 60 2.93 2.34 -10.47
CA TYR A 60 2.32 3.53 -11.09
C TYR A 60 2.41 3.54 -12.61
N THR A 61 3.36 2.84 -13.17
CA THR A 61 3.65 2.80 -14.59
C THR A 61 2.53 2.19 -15.41
N ARG A 62 2.54 2.48 -16.69
CA ARG A 62 1.65 1.89 -17.70
C ARG A 62 2.42 0.93 -18.58
N TRP A 63 1.82 -0.18 -18.92
CA TRP A 63 2.30 -1.00 -20.03
C TRP A 63 1.61 -0.50 -21.31
N GLY A 64 2.36 0.17 -22.16
CA GLY A 64 1.79 0.96 -23.24
C GLY A 64 0.93 2.11 -22.71
N ALA A 65 -0.33 2.13 -23.08
CA ALA A 65 -1.29 3.13 -22.64
C ALA A 65 -2.08 2.73 -21.38
N VAL A 66 -2.04 1.45 -20.98
CA VAL A 66 -2.86 0.92 -19.89
C VAL A 66 -2.08 0.92 -18.59
N TRP A 67 -2.62 1.55 -17.56
CA TRP A 67 -2.04 1.50 -16.21
C TRP A 67 -1.96 0.06 -15.70
N SER A 68 -0.85 -0.29 -15.02
CA SER A 68 -0.59 -1.65 -14.55
C SER A 68 -1.72 -2.20 -13.69
N GLY A 69 -2.35 -1.39 -12.84
CA GLY A 69 -3.44 -1.81 -11.97
C GLY A 69 -4.79 -2.04 -12.67
N GLY A 70 -5.00 -1.43 -13.83
CA GLY A 70 -6.16 -1.65 -14.70
C GLY A 70 -5.89 -2.59 -15.88
N ASN A 71 -4.72 -3.22 -15.89
CA ASN A 71 -4.32 -4.11 -16.98
C ASN A 71 -4.71 -5.56 -16.68
N TYR A 72 -5.88 -5.97 -17.17
CA TYR A 72 -6.40 -7.33 -17.00
C TYR A 72 -5.39 -8.40 -17.49
N GLY A 73 -4.75 -8.17 -18.63
CA GLY A 73 -3.76 -9.12 -19.18
C GLY A 73 -2.57 -9.32 -18.25
N LEU A 74 -2.12 -8.26 -17.57
CA LEU A 74 -1.03 -8.32 -16.61
C LEU A 74 -1.48 -8.92 -15.27
N VAL A 75 -2.52 -8.39 -14.68
CA VAL A 75 -2.96 -8.73 -13.32
C VAL A 75 -3.67 -10.09 -13.29
N THR A 76 -4.72 -10.23 -14.05
CA THR A 76 -5.48 -11.49 -14.10
C THR A 76 -4.85 -12.50 -15.06
N GLY A 77 -4.47 -12.08 -16.27
CA GLY A 77 -3.92 -12.99 -17.28
C GLY A 77 -2.62 -13.64 -16.81
N ILE A 78 -1.61 -12.86 -16.53
CA ILE A 78 -0.27 -13.38 -16.17
C ILE A 78 -0.21 -13.80 -14.70
N LEU A 79 -0.49 -12.89 -13.78
CA LEU A 79 -0.26 -13.13 -12.34
C LEU A 79 -1.22 -14.19 -11.78
N ARG A 80 -2.52 -14.09 -12.07
CA ARG A 80 -3.54 -15.03 -11.56
C ARG A 80 -3.56 -16.34 -12.35
N ASN A 81 -3.75 -16.25 -13.67
CA ASN A 81 -4.06 -17.43 -14.48
C ASN A 81 -2.80 -18.21 -14.87
N GLU A 82 -1.76 -17.54 -15.38
CA GLU A 82 -0.56 -18.25 -15.82
C GLU A 82 0.32 -18.70 -14.63
N TRP A 83 0.52 -17.82 -13.64
CA TRP A 83 1.35 -18.17 -12.48
C TRP A 83 0.56 -18.80 -11.33
N GLY A 84 -0.76 -18.93 -11.45
CA GLY A 84 -1.62 -19.58 -10.47
C GLY A 84 -1.64 -18.90 -9.09
N TRP A 85 -1.40 -17.60 -9.04
CA TRP A 85 -1.23 -16.89 -7.79
C TRP A 85 -2.55 -16.32 -7.24
N ASN A 86 -2.81 -16.53 -5.94
CA ASN A 86 -4.07 -16.17 -5.26
C ASN A 86 -3.90 -15.19 -4.10
N GLY A 87 -2.78 -14.48 -4.02
CA GLY A 87 -2.54 -13.50 -2.96
C GLY A 87 -3.32 -12.19 -3.15
N ALA A 88 -3.15 -11.28 -2.20
CA ALA A 88 -3.78 -9.97 -2.23
C ALA A 88 -3.02 -8.96 -3.10
N ILE A 89 -3.75 -8.12 -3.81
CA ILE A 89 -3.19 -7.07 -4.66
C ILE A 89 -3.58 -5.70 -4.12
N ASP A 90 -2.55 -4.93 -3.84
CA ASP A 90 -2.62 -3.56 -3.38
C ASP A 90 -2.09 -2.61 -4.46
N THR A 91 -2.57 -1.39 -4.51
CA THR A 91 -1.97 -0.35 -5.36
C THR A 91 -0.77 0.28 -4.67
N ASP A 92 0.07 1.01 -5.40
CA ASP A 92 0.92 2.03 -4.79
C ASP A 92 0.02 3.18 -4.26
N ALA A 93 0.57 4.21 -3.61
CA ALA A 93 -0.18 5.20 -2.85
C ALA A 93 -1.37 5.82 -3.62
N ALA A 94 -2.59 5.56 -3.15
CA ALA A 94 -3.84 5.97 -3.77
C ALA A 94 -4.01 7.50 -4.02
N PRO A 95 -3.50 8.42 -3.18
CA PRO A 95 -3.63 9.85 -3.44
C PRO A 95 -3.07 10.33 -4.78
N CYS A 96 -2.18 9.53 -5.39
CA CYS A 96 -1.58 9.84 -6.68
C CYS A 96 -2.43 9.42 -7.89
N PHE A 97 -3.57 8.75 -7.69
CA PHE A 97 -4.34 8.16 -8.80
C PHE A 97 -5.24 9.11 -9.57
N ASP A 98 -5.64 10.22 -8.96
CA ASP A 98 -6.50 11.19 -9.65
C ASP A 98 -5.77 11.83 -10.87
N GLU A 99 -4.46 11.69 -10.92
CA GLU A 99 -3.61 12.19 -12.00
C GLU A 99 -3.35 11.16 -13.12
N TYR A 100 -3.65 9.84 -12.88
CA TYR A 100 -3.20 8.77 -13.78
C TYR A 100 -4.21 8.26 -14.78
N VAL A 101 -5.47 8.36 -14.44
CA VAL A 101 -6.54 7.85 -15.27
C VAL A 101 -7.38 9.03 -15.71
N ASP A 102 -7.62 9.13 -16.99
CA ASP A 102 -8.45 10.20 -17.56
C ASP A 102 -9.81 10.23 -16.86
N GLY A 103 -10.08 11.34 -16.16
CA GLY A 103 -11.29 11.49 -15.33
C GLY A 103 -11.19 10.98 -13.89
N GLY A 104 -9.98 10.57 -13.45
CA GLY A 104 -9.72 10.12 -12.09
C GLY A 104 -10.12 8.66 -11.83
N TYR A 105 -9.45 8.07 -10.88
CA TYR A 105 -9.59 6.68 -10.48
C TYR A 105 -11.03 6.29 -10.09
N LYS A 106 -11.76 7.18 -9.47
CA LYS A 106 -13.15 6.96 -9.04
C LYS A 106 -14.08 6.57 -10.18
N ASN A 107 -13.81 7.06 -11.40
CA ASN A 107 -14.62 6.76 -12.56
C ASN A 107 -14.30 5.38 -13.17
N HIS A 108 -13.15 4.80 -12.82
CA HIS A 108 -12.65 3.54 -13.37
C HIS A 108 -12.51 2.43 -12.32
N ALA A 109 -13.10 2.61 -11.15
CA ALA A 109 -12.96 1.65 -10.05
C ALA A 109 -13.45 0.24 -10.41
N ALA A 110 -14.52 0.12 -11.20
CA ALA A 110 -15.01 -1.17 -11.68
C ALA A 110 -13.97 -1.84 -12.59
N GLU A 111 -13.38 -1.11 -13.53
CA GLU A 111 -12.36 -1.62 -14.46
C GLU A 111 -11.09 -2.09 -13.73
N VAL A 112 -10.72 -1.40 -12.66
CA VAL A 112 -9.56 -1.75 -11.84
C VAL A 112 -9.82 -3.01 -11.01
N LEU A 113 -10.99 -3.13 -10.42
CA LEU A 113 -11.43 -4.35 -9.73
C LEU A 113 -11.56 -5.52 -10.71
N ASP A 114 -12.13 -5.29 -11.88
CA ASP A 114 -12.29 -6.29 -12.95
C ASP A 114 -10.92 -6.77 -13.47
N ALA A 115 -9.93 -5.89 -13.51
CA ALA A 115 -8.55 -6.26 -13.80
C ALA A 115 -7.91 -7.14 -12.73
N GLY A 116 -8.47 -7.18 -11.51
CA GLY A 116 -8.01 -8.00 -10.39
C GLY A 116 -7.24 -7.25 -9.31
N THR A 117 -7.11 -5.92 -9.40
CA THR A 117 -6.54 -5.08 -8.34
C THR A 117 -7.60 -4.84 -7.27
N GLN A 118 -7.27 -5.05 -6.00
CA GLN A 118 -8.25 -5.29 -4.95
C GLN A 118 -8.27 -4.24 -3.83
N GLU A 119 -7.18 -3.55 -3.60
CA GLU A 119 -7.05 -2.56 -2.54
C GLU A 119 -6.33 -1.31 -3.00
N TRP A 120 -6.61 -0.20 -2.33
CA TRP A 120 -6.03 1.11 -2.58
C TRP A 120 -5.17 1.54 -1.41
N CYS A 121 -3.85 1.44 -1.57
CA CYS A 121 -2.88 1.81 -0.54
C CYS A 121 -3.03 3.28 -0.14
N LEU A 122 -2.97 3.55 1.16
CA LEU A 122 -3.11 4.88 1.75
C LEU A 122 -4.44 5.58 1.40
N ASP A 123 -5.48 4.80 1.14
CA ASP A 123 -6.80 5.33 0.79
C ASP A 123 -7.43 6.23 1.88
N GLY A 124 -6.85 6.23 3.05
CA GLY A 124 -7.29 7.06 4.16
C GLY A 124 -8.67 6.71 4.69
N VAL A 125 -9.17 7.55 5.57
CA VAL A 125 -10.50 7.35 6.17
C VAL A 125 -11.57 7.81 5.18
N GLY A 126 -12.26 6.87 4.57
CA GLY A 126 -13.41 7.16 3.72
C GLY A 126 -13.10 7.41 2.25
N GLY A 127 -11.98 6.84 1.78
CA GLY A 127 -11.53 7.01 0.43
C GLY A 127 -12.24 6.15 -0.62
N HIS A 128 -11.47 5.66 -1.55
CA HIS A 128 -11.93 4.98 -2.77
C HIS A 128 -12.75 3.72 -2.50
N GLY A 129 -12.32 2.88 -1.55
CA GLY A 129 -13.04 1.65 -1.22
C GLY A 129 -14.46 1.88 -0.73
N GLN A 130 -14.65 2.85 0.15
CA GLN A 130 -15.99 3.21 0.63
C GLN A 130 -16.85 3.84 -0.48
N TRP A 131 -16.25 4.68 -1.30
CA TRP A 131 -16.92 5.29 -2.45
C TRP A 131 -17.39 4.23 -3.44
N VAL A 132 -16.55 3.24 -3.79
CA VAL A 132 -16.89 2.14 -4.67
C VAL A 132 -18.05 1.31 -4.11
N LEU A 133 -17.99 0.96 -2.83
CA LEU A 133 -19.05 0.22 -2.16
C LEU A 133 -20.36 1.00 -2.14
N GLN A 134 -20.30 2.30 -1.88
CA GLN A 134 -21.50 3.14 -1.91
C GLN A 134 -22.06 3.24 -3.32
N LYS A 135 -21.21 3.42 -4.33
CA LYS A 135 -21.64 3.43 -5.74
C LYS A 135 -22.33 2.12 -6.12
N ALA A 136 -21.75 0.97 -5.74
CA ALA A 136 -22.37 -0.33 -6.03
C ALA A 136 -23.77 -0.46 -5.44
N LYS A 137 -23.97 0.03 -4.22
CA LYS A 137 -25.28 0.04 -3.55
C LYS A 137 -26.26 1.02 -4.19
N ASP A 138 -25.81 2.22 -4.53
CA ASP A 138 -26.67 3.28 -5.08
C ASP A 138 -27.14 2.96 -6.50
N THR A 139 -26.35 2.21 -7.25
CA THR A 139 -26.67 1.82 -8.64
C THR A 139 -27.24 0.41 -8.77
N ASP A 140 -27.35 -0.33 -7.65
CA ASP A 140 -27.71 -1.76 -7.62
C ASP A 140 -26.86 -2.59 -8.57
N ASP A 141 -25.55 -2.28 -8.62
CA ASP A 141 -24.59 -2.92 -9.49
C ASP A 141 -24.10 -4.25 -8.89
N GLY A 142 -24.78 -5.33 -9.29
CA GLY A 142 -24.48 -6.69 -8.82
C GLY A 142 -23.08 -7.14 -9.21
N HIS A 143 -22.57 -6.75 -10.38
CA HIS A 143 -21.21 -7.09 -10.82
C HIS A 143 -20.15 -6.41 -9.93
N LEU A 144 -20.33 -5.12 -9.65
CA LEU A 144 -19.40 -4.40 -8.78
C LEU A 144 -19.38 -4.95 -7.34
N LEU A 145 -20.53 -5.40 -6.84
CA LEU A 145 -20.63 -6.06 -5.53
C LEU A 145 -19.92 -7.43 -5.54
N GLU A 146 -20.02 -8.19 -6.62
CA GLU A 146 -19.30 -9.44 -6.81
C GLU A 146 -17.78 -9.22 -6.78
N LEU A 147 -17.25 -8.27 -7.55
CA LEU A 147 -15.84 -7.91 -7.57
C LEU A 147 -15.32 -7.47 -6.20
N LEU A 148 -16.09 -6.68 -5.46
CA LEU A 148 -15.73 -6.29 -4.09
C LEU A 148 -15.72 -7.49 -3.13
N THR A 149 -16.62 -8.45 -3.33
CA THR A 149 -16.66 -9.68 -2.53
C THR A 149 -15.43 -10.54 -2.81
N GLU A 150 -15.05 -10.72 -4.07
CA GLU A 150 -13.84 -11.44 -4.46
C GLU A 150 -12.57 -10.77 -3.93
N ALA A 151 -12.53 -9.43 -3.95
CA ALA A 151 -11.44 -8.67 -3.36
C ALA A 151 -11.31 -8.94 -1.86
N ALA A 152 -12.42 -8.91 -1.12
CA ALA A 152 -12.45 -9.21 0.31
C ALA A 152 -11.98 -10.65 0.61
N ILE A 153 -12.46 -11.63 -0.15
CA ILE A 153 -12.05 -13.04 -0.02
C ILE A 153 -10.54 -13.20 -0.21
N SER A 154 -9.96 -12.55 -1.22
CA SER A 154 -8.51 -12.62 -1.48
C SER A 154 -7.69 -12.05 -0.32
N TRP A 155 -8.14 -10.94 0.27
CA TRP A 155 -7.50 -10.34 1.44
C TRP A 155 -7.65 -11.22 2.68
N GLU A 156 -8.83 -11.77 2.96
CA GLU A 156 -9.05 -12.71 4.06
C GLU A 156 -8.15 -13.94 3.91
N TYR A 157 -8.03 -14.48 2.71
CA TYR A 157 -7.11 -15.58 2.42
C TYR A 157 -5.65 -15.21 2.72
N ALA A 158 -5.18 -14.05 2.27
CA ALA A 158 -3.83 -13.58 2.52
C ALA A 158 -3.57 -13.37 4.03
N ILE A 159 -4.51 -12.76 4.75
CA ILE A 159 -4.43 -12.53 6.20
C ILE A 159 -4.44 -13.86 6.96
N SER A 160 -5.26 -14.83 6.55
CA SER A 160 -5.35 -16.14 7.20
C SER A 160 -4.02 -16.93 7.19
N ARG A 161 -3.13 -16.58 6.24
CA ARG A 161 -1.78 -17.15 6.13
C ARG A 161 -0.71 -16.40 6.92
N SER A 162 -1.10 -15.39 7.67
CA SER A 162 -0.20 -14.59 8.51
C SER A 162 -0.31 -14.97 9.99
N VAL A 163 0.65 -14.52 10.80
CA VAL A 163 0.61 -14.72 12.27
C VAL A 163 -0.51 -13.94 12.94
N VAL A 164 -1.12 -12.96 12.26
CA VAL A 164 -2.21 -12.16 12.83
C VAL A 164 -3.38 -13.03 13.25
N THR A 165 -3.62 -14.13 12.53
CA THR A 165 -4.70 -15.08 12.84
C THR A 165 -4.23 -16.27 13.67
N ASN A 166 -2.91 -16.45 13.89
CA ASN A 166 -2.39 -17.54 14.69
C ASN A 166 -2.71 -17.35 16.17
N GLY A 167 -3.48 -18.28 16.73
CA GLY A 167 -3.89 -18.23 18.13
C GLY A 167 -5.09 -17.33 18.41
N THR A 168 -5.69 -16.73 17.39
CA THR A 168 -6.96 -16.01 17.55
C THR A 168 -8.14 -16.98 17.42
N ALA A 169 -9.08 -16.86 18.33
CA ALA A 169 -10.35 -17.59 18.33
C ALA A 169 -11.50 -16.58 18.46
N SER A 170 -12.73 -17.02 18.24
CA SER A 170 -13.91 -16.14 18.33
C SER A 170 -14.09 -15.46 19.69
N ASN A 171 -13.47 -16.00 20.73
CA ASN A 171 -13.47 -15.46 22.10
C ASN A 171 -12.14 -14.78 22.48
N SER A 172 -11.22 -14.57 21.55
CA SER A 172 -9.97 -13.85 21.82
C SER A 172 -10.26 -12.39 22.15
N VAL A 173 -9.66 -11.91 23.23
CA VAL A 173 -9.70 -10.49 23.61
C VAL A 173 -8.43 -9.82 23.12
N ILE A 174 -8.59 -8.75 22.37
CA ILE A 174 -7.46 -7.92 21.90
C ILE A 174 -7.15 -6.91 23.00
N GLU A 175 -6.01 -7.07 23.67
CA GLU A 175 -5.51 -6.11 24.64
C GLU A 175 -4.56 -5.12 23.96
N HIS A 176 -4.84 -3.85 24.11
CA HIS A 176 -3.98 -2.79 23.56
C HIS A 176 -2.81 -2.52 24.51
N VAL A 177 -1.65 -3.10 24.20
CA VAL A 177 -0.43 -2.90 24.99
C VAL A 177 0.40 -1.76 24.39
N THR A 178 0.64 -0.71 25.18
CA THR A 178 1.57 0.35 24.77
C THR A 178 3.01 -0.18 24.79
N PRO A 179 3.69 -0.28 23.64
CA PRO A 179 5.04 -0.81 23.58
C PRO A 179 6.01 0.11 24.34
N TYR A 180 7.02 -0.49 25.00
CA TYR A 180 8.01 0.25 25.82
C TYR A 180 8.71 1.37 25.06
N TRP A 181 8.92 1.23 23.77
CA TRP A 181 9.57 2.24 22.95
C TRP A 181 8.71 3.52 22.78
N GLN A 182 7.37 3.40 22.76
CA GLN A 182 6.50 4.59 22.75
C GLN A 182 6.62 5.37 24.04
N THR A 183 6.66 4.69 25.18
CA THR A 183 6.89 5.33 26.48
C THR A 183 8.26 5.99 26.53
N ALA A 184 9.30 5.33 26.02
CA ALA A 184 10.65 5.88 25.98
C ALA A 184 10.73 7.15 25.10
N ILE A 185 10.16 7.11 23.89
CA ILE A 185 10.13 8.28 22.98
C ILE A 185 9.33 9.43 23.62
N THR A 186 8.21 9.15 24.23
CA THR A 186 7.41 10.19 24.90
C THR A 186 8.18 10.86 26.03
N ALA A 187 8.90 10.07 26.83
CA ALA A 187 9.77 10.59 27.88
C ALA A 187 10.92 11.43 27.31
N GLU A 188 11.56 10.98 26.24
CA GLU A 188 12.64 11.72 25.56
C GLU A 188 12.15 13.06 24.98
N ILE A 189 10.98 13.07 24.34
CA ILE A 189 10.36 14.32 23.84
C ILE A 189 10.08 15.29 25.00
N ALA A 190 9.55 14.81 26.12
CA ALA A 190 9.29 15.63 27.29
C ALA A 190 10.57 16.23 27.87
N VAL A 191 11.61 15.43 28.07
CA VAL A 191 12.91 15.88 28.58
C VAL A 191 13.54 16.91 27.64
N THR A 192 13.56 16.62 26.34
CA THR A 192 14.12 17.54 25.34
C THR A 192 13.34 18.85 25.28
N GLY A 193 12.03 18.81 25.38
CA GLY A 193 11.17 20.00 25.46
C GLY A 193 11.47 20.86 26.67
N ILE A 194 11.60 20.26 27.85
CA ILE A 194 11.97 20.95 29.09
C ILE A 194 13.36 21.60 28.97
N LEU A 195 14.36 20.85 28.50
CA LEU A 195 15.71 21.38 28.34
C LEU A 195 15.75 22.55 27.35
N THR A 196 15.02 22.46 26.26
CA THR A 196 14.90 23.52 25.26
C THR A 196 14.25 24.78 25.87
N ALA A 197 13.19 24.63 26.65
CA ALA A 197 12.53 25.74 27.34
C ALA A 197 13.48 26.40 28.35
N VAL A 198 14.17 25.63 29.19
CA VAL A 198 15.15 26.13 30.16
C VAL A 198 16.27 26.88 29.44
N PHE A 199 16.82 26.32 28.37
CA PHE A 199 17.88 26.99 27.61
C PHE A 199 17.40 28.28 26.97
N PHE A 200 16.17 28.35 26.48
CA PHE A 200 15.59 29.56 25.93
C PHE A 200 15.44 30.65 27.01
N VAL A 201 14.94 30.29 28.20
CA VAL A 201 14.82 31.22 29.33
C VAL A 201 16.19 31.78 29.74
N LEU A 202 17.19 30.90 29.88
CA LEU A 202 18.56 31.31 30.21
C LEU A 202 19.17 32.25 29.15
N LEU A 203 18.88 32.00 27.88
CA LEU A 203 19.35 32.84 26.78
C LEU A 203 18.69 34.24 26.82
N VAL A 204 17.40 34.33 27.10
CA VAL A 204 16.69 35.60 27.28
C VAL A 204 17.25 36.38 28.48
N LEU A 205 17.41 35.72 29.64
CA LEU A 205 17.97 36.33 30.84
C LEU A 205 19.41 36.83 30.65
N SER A 206 20.21 36.09 29.86
CA SER A 206 21.58 36.50 29.53
C SER A 206 21.64 37.77 28.69
N LYS A 207 20.70 37.92 27.74
CA LYS A 207 20.59 39.10 26.89
C LYS A 207 20.09 40.33 27.66
N THR A 208 19.15 40.16 28.59
CA THR A 208 18.65 41.25 29.42
C THR A 208 19.70 41.78 30.39
N LYS A 209 20.49 40.87 31.02
CA LYS A 209 21.64 41.26 31.87
C LYS A 209 22.73 42.04 31.10
N LYS A 210 22.99 41.67 29.83
CA LYS A 210 23.94 42.42 28.99
C LYS A 210 23.46 43.82 28.61
N LYS A 211 22.13 44.03 28.47
CA LYS A 211 21.57 45.38 28.23
C LYS A 211 21.66 46.26 29.47
N ALA A 212 21.36 45.70 30.65
CA ALA A 212 21.42 46.46 31.91
C ALA A 212 22.85 46.86 32.33
N LYS A 213 23.90 46.22 31.86
CA LYS A 213 25.31 46.60 32.10
C LYS A 213 25.85 47.65 31.11
N LYS A 214 25.10 48.02 30.08
CA LYS A 214 25.50 49.02 29.06
C LYS A 214 24.80 50.38 29.26
N GLN A 215 23.90 50.48 30.21
CA GLN A 215 23.36 51.70 30.75
C GLN A 215 24.06 52.09 32.08
#